data_507effcb7b380f2f3421e375ccc3ad05
#
_entry.id   507effcb7b380f2f3421e375ccc3ad05
#
_cell.length_a   1.000
_cell.length_b   1.000
_cell.length_c   1.000
_cell.angle_alpha   90.00
_cell.angle_beta   90.00
_cell.angle_gamma   90.00
#
_symmetry.space_group_name_H-M   'P 1'
#
loop_
_entity.id
_entity.type
_entity.pdbx_description
1 polymer ?
#
loop_
_entity_poly.entity_id
_entity_poly.type
_entity_poly.pdbx_seq_one_letter_code
_entity_poly.pdbx_strand_id
1 'polypeptide(L)'
;MIPQFKNRFEKLGFDELSPIQSAVYEPLKNGDSVLGLAPTGSGKTLGFVVPVLERIAPGQGIQAIIVAPSQELAMQLTHVTRSFATLVDLKVTSITGGANVKRQLEQLKKHPEIVVGTPGRILNLIEDHKLKPHDVQTVIVDEADDLLEGETFDAVRTILQNVPSEVQMGFFSATETPILTELEKWFGTPVTRIDVRDIDHTQGEVRHGLLEVGNLKKAGMLGKLTSVKQFKALVFFNHVGSLQQTKSWLMHHHVPVATLSANQRQT
;
A
#
# COMPACT_ATOMS: atom_id res chain seq x y z
N MET A 1 11.91 12.67 -14.46
CA MET A 1 11.91 12.90 -13.00
C MET A 1 12.58 14.24 -12.71
N ILE A 2 11.92 15.09 -11.93
CA ILE A 2 12.46 16.41 -11.53
C ILE A 2 13.66 16.27 -10.62
N PRO A 3 14.59 17.27 -10.60
CA PRO A 3 15.83 17.22 -9.83
C PRO A 3 15.65 16.97 -8.34
N GLN A 4 14.59 17.55 -7.72
CA GLN A 4 14.29 17.39 -6.29
C GLN A 4 14.04 15.92 -5.93
N PHE A 5 13.28 15.20 -6.75
CA PHE A 5 12.98 13.78 -6.52
C PHE A 5 14.19 12.91 -6.79
N LYS A 6 14.97 13.20 -7.86
CA LYS A 6 16.21 12.49 -8.14
C LYS A 6 17.19 12.58 -6.95
N ASN A 7 17.43 13.79 -6.45
CA ASN A 7 18.28 13.99 -5.28
C ASN A 7 17.74 13.26 -4.02
N ARG A 8 16.41 13.12 -3.90
CA ARG A 8 15.83 12.36 -2.79
C ARG A 8 16.07 10.86 -2.93
N PHE A 9 15.96 10.30 -4.13
CA PHE A 9 16.29 8.91 -4.42
C PHE A 9 17.76 8.61 -4.06
N GLU A 10 18.70 9.43 -4.52
CA GLU A 10 20.12 9.31 -4.19
C GLU A 10 20.39 9.33 -2.68
N LYS A 11 19.73 10.25 -1.93
CA LYS A 11 19.83 10.32 -0.46
C LYS A 11 19.23 9.10 0.25
N LEU A 12 18.33 8.38 -0.38
CA LEU A 12 17.76 7.13 0.13
C LEU A 12 18.60 5.91 -0.24
N GLY A 13 19.69 6.09 -1.01
CA GLY A 13 20.57 5.02 -1.47
C GLY A 13 20.03 4.25 -2.66
N PHE A 14 19.14 4.87 -3.45
CA PHE A 14 18.63 4.29 -4.68
C PHE A 14 19.38 4.89 -5.87
N ASP A 15 20.28 4.12 -6.46
CA ASP A 15 21.07 4.55 -7.61
C ASP A 15 20.28 4.46 -8.92
N GLU A 16 19.34 3.51 -9.01
CA GLU A 16 18.51 3.26 -10.17
C GLU A 16 17.04 3.03 -9.78
N LEU A 17 16.13 3.27 -10.72
CA LEU A 17 14.73 2.91 -10.55
C LEU A 17 14.55 1.40 -10.63
N SER A 18 13.69 0.85 -9.78
CA SER A 18 13.31 -0.56 -9.89
C SER A 18 12.54 -0.81 -11.20
N PRO A 19 12.41 -2.08 -11.66
CA PRO A 19 11.69 -2.40 -12.89
C PRO A 19 10.29 -1.79 -12.95
N ILE A 20 9.50 -1.89 -11.87
CA ILE A 20 8.15 -1.31 -11.84
C ILE A 20 8.18 0.21 -11.87
N GLN A 21 9.08 0.85 -11.12
CA GLN A 21 9.20 2.32 -11.12
C GLN A 21 9.54 2.86 -12.51
N SER A 22 10.46 2.22 -13.21
CA SER A 22 10.85 2.61 -14.57
C SER A 22 9.70 2.42 -15.56
N ALA A 23 9.00 1.29 -15.47
CA ALA A 23 7.96 0.93 -16.44
C ALA A 23 6.68 1.78 -16.32
N VAL A 24 6.27 2.18 -15.09
CA VAL A 24 5.04 2.94 -14.87
C VAL A 24 5.24 4.46 -14.92
N TYR A 25 6.48 4.94 -14.89
CA TYR A 25 6.77 6.36 -14.72
C TYR A 25 6.21 7.23 -15.85
N GLU A 26 6.56 6.95 -17.10
CA GLU A 26 6.08 7.75 -18.23
C GLU A 26 4.57 7.60 -18.47
N PRO A 27 3.96 6.39 -18.46
CA PRO A 27 2.52 6.26 -18.56
C PRO A 27 1.76 7.08 -17.50
N LEU A 28 2.13 6.95 -16.21
CA LEU A 28 1.47 7.71 -15.16
C LEU A 28 1.67 9.21 -15.30
N LYS A 29 2.86 9.66 -15.68
CA LYS A 29 3.16 11.07 -15.89
C LYS A 29 2.37 11.65 -17.05
N ASN A 30 2.11 10.88 -18.10
CA ASN A 30 1.32 11.31 -19.25
C ASN A 30 -0.20 11.30 -18.98
N GLY A 31 -0.65 10.71 -17.87
CA GLY A 31 -2.06 10.63 -17.52
C GLY A 31 -2.73 9.31 -17.91
N ASP A 32 -1.95 8.33 -18.37
CA ASP A 32 -2.50 7.03 -18.73
C ASP A 32 -2.92 6.25 -17.48
N SER A 33 -4.04 5.54 -17.57
CA SER A 33 -4.44 4.59 -16.54
C SER A 33 -3.64 3.30 -16.65
N VAL A 34 -3.15 2.77 -15.52
CA VAL A 34 -2.25 1.61 -15.52
C VAL A 34 -2.65 0.55 -14.49
N LEU A 35 -2.40 -0.71 -14.83
CA LEU A 35 -2.30 -1.82 -13.89
C LEU A 35 -0.82 -2.21 -13.76
N GLY A 36 -0.23 -1.92 -12.60
CA GLY A 36 1.16 -2.27 -12.26
C GLY A 36 1.24 -3.54 -11.44
N LEU A 37 1.75 -4.62 -12.02
CA LEU A 37 1.96 -5.91 -11.33
C LEU A 37 3.44 -6.09 -11.04
N ALA A 38 3.77 -6.16 -9.73
CA ALA A 38 5.14 -6.33 -9.27
C ALA A 38 5.18 -6.97 -7.87
N PRO A 39 6.22 -7.73 -7.51
CA PRO A 39 6.31 -8.36 -6.20
C PRO A 39 6.20 -7.37 -5.04
N THR A 40 5.82 -7.85 -3.86
CA THR A 40 5.89 -7.04 -2.63
C THR A 40 7.34 -6.59 -2.39
N GLY A 41 7.54 -5.32 -2.00
CA GLY A 41 8.89 -4.79 -1.78
C GLY A 41 9.63 -4.31 -3.04
N SER A 42 9.03 -4.42 -4.24
CA SER A 42 9.61 -3.97 -5.52
C SER A 42 9.69 -2.44 -5.67
N GLY A 43 9.12 -1.68 -4.73
CA GLY A 43 9.08 -0.22 -4.80
C GLY A 43 7.87 0.36 -5.55
N LYS A 44 6.76 -0.39 -5.69
CA LYS A 44 5.50 0.07 -6.28
C LYS A 44 5.09 1.46 -5.78
N THR A 45 5.17 1.68 -4.46
CA THR A 45 4.79 2.95 -3.83
C THR A 45 5.47 4.16 -4.47
N LEU A 46 6.79 4.14 -4.62
CA LEU A 46 7.52 5.22 -5.28
C LEU A 46 7.24 5.25 -6.78
N GLY A 47 6.94 4.10 -7.38
CA GLY A 47 6.56 3.97 -8.78
C GLY A 47 5.34 4.81 -9.14
N PHE A 48 4.31 4.88 -8.27
CA PHE A 48 3.15 5.72 -8.52
C PHE A 48 3.23 7.10 -7.84
N VAL A 49 3.80 7.22 -6.66
CA VAL A 49 3.86 8.50 -5.94
C VAL A 49 4.60 9.55 -6.76
N VAL A 50 5.78 9.22 -7.27
CA VAL A 50 6.65 10.19 -7.94
C VAL A 50 6.02 10.79 -9.20
N PRO A 51 5.56 10.02 -10.19
CA PRO A 51 4.94 10.59 -11.39
C PRO A 51 3.63 11.32 -11.09
N VAL A 52 2.84 10.86 -10.10
CA VAL A 52 1.62 11.56 -9.69
C VAL A 52 1.93 12.93 -9.09
N LEU A 53 2.93 13.03 -8.21
CA LEU A 53 3.34 14.33 -7.63
C LEU A 53 3.88 15.32 -8.68
N GLU A 54 4.45 14.84 -9.78
CA GLU A 54 4.92 15.72 -10.87
C GLU A 54 3.78 16.34 -11.70
N ARG A 55 2.56 15.83 -11.57
CA ARG A 55 1.36 16.33 -12.27
C ARG A 55 0.51 17.27 -11.43
N ILE A 56 0.66 17.22 -10.11
CA ILE A 56 -0.16 17.97 -9.16
C ILE A 56 0.41 19.38 -8.97
N ALA A 57 -0.48 20.38 -8.90
CA ALA A 57 -0.13 21.77 -8.65
C ALA A 57 -0.54 22.19 -7.23
N PRO A 58 0.33 22.90 -6.49
CA PRO A 58 -0.01 23.41 -5.16
C PRO A 58 -1.22 24.36 -5.19
N GLY A 59 -2.06 24.28 -4.15
CA GLY A 59 -3.17 25.21 -3.93
C GLY A 59 -4.43 24.98 -4.77
N GLN A 60 -4.50 23.88 -5.52
CA GLN A 60 -5.63 23.54 -6.39
C GLN A 60 -6.64 22.56 -5.75
N GLY A 61 -6.60 22.39 -4.43
CA GLY A 61 -7.46 21.44 -3.74
C GLY A 61 -7.03 19.97 -3.95
N ILE A 62 -7.95 19.03 -3.70
CA ILE A 62 -7.64 17.59 -3.74
C ILE A 62 -7.57 17.13 -5.20
N GLN A 63 -6.37 16.80 -5.67
CA GLN A 63 -6.10 16.36 -7.04
C GLN A 63 -5.76 14.87 -7.12
N ALA A 64 -5.33 14.25 -6.01
CA ALA A 64 -5.06 12.83 -5.98
C ALA A 64 -5.67 12.14 -4.75
N ILE A 65 -6.21 10.95 -4.97
CA ILE A 65 -6.66 10.04 -3.92
C ILE A 65 -5.85 8.74 -4.03
N ILE A 66 -5.26 8.29 -2.92
CA ILE A 66 -4.56 7.01 -2.82
C ILE A 66 -5.33 6.14 -1.84
N VAL A 67 -5.81 4.99 -2.30
CA VAL A 67 -6.61 4.05 -1.52
C VAL A 67 -5.75 2.88 -1.09
N ALA A 68 -5.80 2.53 0.20
CA ALA A 68 -5.08 1.41 0.80
C ALA A 68 -6.01 0.51 1.61
N PRO A 69 -5.76 -0.80 1.71
CA PRO A 69 -6.69 -1.74 2.36
C PRO A 69 -6.75 -1.61 3.87
N SER A 70 -5.69 -1.14 4.52
CA SER A 70 -5.64 -1.01 5.98
C SER A 70 -5.21 0.38 6.44
N GLN A 71 -5.49 0.70 7.71
CA GLN A 71 -5.06 1.96 8.33
C GLN A 71 -3.52 2.04 8.39
N GLU A 72 -2.87 0.94 8.70
CA GLU A 72 -1.41 0.84 8.80
C GLU A 72 -0.77 1.14 7.45
N LEU A 73 -1.25 0.52 6.37
CA LEU A 73 -0.75 0.76 5.02
C LEU A 73 -1.05 2.19 4.56
N ALA A 74 -2.24 2.72 4.82
CA ALA A 74 -2.57 4.11 4.53
C ALA A 74 -1.64 5.10 5.26
N MET A 75 -1.27 4.82 6.50
CA MET A 75 -0.32 5.65 7.26
C MET A 75 1.10 5.55 6.71
N GLN A 76 1.56 4.36 6.32
CA GLN A 76 2.86 4.16 5.67
C GLN A 76 2.92 4.92 4.33
N LEU A 77 1.90 4.75 3.48
CA LEU A 77 1.76 5.47 2.22
C LEU A 77 1.75 6.99 2.44
N THR A 78 1.01 7.47 3.43
CA THR A 78 0.97 8.89 3.79
C THR A 78 2.36 9.40 4.15
N HIS A 79 3.14 8.63 4.92
CA HIS A 79 4.49 9.02 5.32
C HIS A 79 5.43 9.11 4.11
N VAL A 80 5.42 8.08 3.26
CA VAL A 80 6.24 8.05 2.04
C VAL A 80 5.83 9.19 1.10
N THR A 81 4.54 9.31 0.78
CA THR A 81 4.02 10.36 -0.11
C THR A 81 4.39 11.76 0.40
N ARG A 82 4.21 12.01 1.70
CA ARG A 82 4.55 13.31 2.32
C ARG A 82 6.03 13.62 2.20
N SER A 83 6.92 12.63 2.33
CA SER A 83 8.38 12.83 2.26
C SER A 83 8.85 13.33 0.89
N PHE A 84 8.10 13.06 -0.17
CA PHE A 84 8.32 13.58 -1.52
C PHE A 84 7.49 14.84 -1.81
N ALA A 85 6.23 14.85 -1.41
CA ALA A 85 5.30 15.97 -1.64
C ALA A 85 5.81 17.30 -1.06
N THR A 86 6.44 17.27 0.11
CA THR A 86 7.03 18.47 0.74
C THR A 86 8.16 19.09 -0.07
N LEU A 87 8.81 18.35 -0.98
CA LEU A 87 9.86 18.86 -1.85
C LEU A 87 9.32 19.76 -2.98
N VAL A 88 8.01 19.73 -3.19
CA VAL A 88 7.28 20.48 -4.22
C VAL A 88 6.07 21.22 -3.64
N ASP A 89 6.13 21.55 -2.34
CA ASP A 89 5.12 22.33 -1.60
C ASP A 89 3.69 21.75 -1.61
N LEU A 90 3.55 20.45 -1.78
CA LEU A 90 2.27 19.75 -1.74
C LEU A 90 1.97 19.21 -0.34
N LYS A 91 0.69 19.22 0.04
CA LYS A 91 0.19 18.75 1.33
C LYS A 91 -0.50 17.41 1.18
N VAL A 92 -0.19 16.49 2.10
CA VAL A 92 -0.75 15.14 2.14
C VAL A 92 -1.50 14.93 3.45
N THR A 93 -2.73 14.43 3.35
CA THR A 93 -3.57 14.12 4.51
C THR A 93 -3.99 12.65 4.51
N SER A 94 -3.93 12.01 5.69
CA SER A 94 -4.45 10.65 5.86
C SER A 94 -5.91 10.66 6.32
N ILE A 95 -6.71 9.78 5.71
CA ILE A 95 -8.15 9.60 5.99
C ILE A 95 -8.41 8.12 6.28
N THR A 96 -8.39 7.75 7.57
CA THR A 96 -8.52 6.35 8.01
C THR A 96 -9.62 6.19 9.05
N GLY A 97 -10.23 5.02 9.15
CA GLY A 97 -11.16 4.67 10.22
C GLY A 97 -10.47 4.71 11.60
N GLY A 98 -11.25 4.72 12.69
CA GLY A 98 -10.72 4.68 14.05
C GLY A 98 -9.93 5.92 14.51
N ALA A 99 -9.52 6.80 13.62
CA ALA A 99 -8.83 8.04 13.95
C ALA A 99 -9.83 9.15 14.34
N ASN A 100 -9.35 10.16 15.07
CA ASN A 100 -10.17 11.30 15.50
C ASN A 100 -10.76 12.04 14.29
N VAL A 101 -12.07 11.92 14.11
CA VAL A 101 -12.84 12.52 12.98
C VAL A 101 -12.64 14.05 12.93
N LYS A 102 -12.69 14.74 14.07
CA LYS A 102 -12.50 16.20 14.13
C LYS A 102 -11.15 16.60 13.57
N ARG A 103 -10.08 15.88 13.95
CA ARG A 103 -8.73 16.12 13.45
C ARG A 103 -8.62 15.91 11.94
N GLN A 104 -9.26 14.88 11.39
CA GLN A 104 -9.27 14.65 9.94
C GLN A 104 -9.96 15.80 9.19
N LEU A 105 -11.13 16.27 9.70
CA LEU A 105 -11.84 17.41 9.13
C LEU A 105 -11.02 18.70 9.20
N GLU A 106 -10.28 18.92 10.30
CA GLU A 106 -9.36 20.06 10.42
C GLU A 106 -8.20 19.98 9.41
N GLN A 107 -7.69 18.77 9.13
CA GLN A 107 -6.67 18.59 8.10
C GLN A 107 -7.22 18.84 6.69
N LEU A 108 -8.45 18.39 6.38
CA LEU A 108 -9.08 18.67 5.09
C LEU A 108 -9.33 20.17 4.86
N LYS A 109 -9.62 20.95 5.92
CA LYS A 109 -9.75 22.40 5.84
C LYS A 109 -8.44 23.13 5.46
N LYS A 110 -7.29 22.44 5.54
CA LYS A 110 -6.00 22.98 5.10
C LYS A 110 -5.78 22.85 3.60
N HIS A 111 -6.80 22.39 2.88
CA HIS A 111 -6.80 22.15 1.44
C HIS A 111 -5.59 21.33 1.00
N PRO A 112 -5.50 20.03 1.42
CA PRO A 112 -4.45 19.15 0.93
C PRO A 112 -4.68 18.84 -0.54
N GLU A 113 -3.61 18.65 -1.29
CA GLU A 113 -3.65 18.23 -2.69
C GLU A 113 -3.79 16.71 -2.82
N ILE A 114 -3.34 15.97 -1.80
CA ILE A 114 -3.34 14.50 -1.81
C ILE A 114 -4.04 13.96 -0.57
N VAL A 115 -4.95 13.04 -0.78
CA VAL A 115 -5.62 12.27 0.27
C VAL A 115 -5.18 10.81 0.16
N VAL A 116 -4.73 10.23 1.28
CA VAL A 116 -4.41 8.81 1.39
C VAL A 116 -5.33 8.19 2.42
N GLY A 117 -6.01 7.08 2.12
CA GLY A 117 -6.91 6.53 3.11
C GLY A 117 -7.47 5.14 2.80
N THR A 118 -8.35 4.68 3.68
CA THR A 118 -9.09 3.42 3.49
C THR A 118 -10.42 3.68 2.77
N PRO A 119 -10.91 2.73 1.93
CA PRO A 119 -12.07 2.94 1.07
C PRO A 119 -13.29 3.46 1.82
N GLY A 120 -13.75 2.73 2.84
CA GLY A 120 -14.96 3.08 3.58
C GLY A 120 -14.88 4.47 4.23
N ARG A 121 -13.68 4.89 4.69
CA ARG A 121 -13.56 6.21 5.32
C ARG A 121 -13.53 7.34 4.29
N ILE A 122 -12.88 7.15 3.16
CA ILE A 122 -12.91 8.11 2.04
C ILE A 122 -14.34 8.26 1.55
N LEU A 123 -15.04 7.16 1.30
CA LEU A 123 -16.42 7.14 0.83
C LEU A 123 -17.35 7.89 1.80
N ASN A 124 -17.30 7.58 3.10
CA ASN A 124 -18.11 8.29 4.10
C ASN A 124 -17.92 9.82 4.07
N LEU A 125 -16.68 10.29 3.83
CA LEU A 125 -16.43 11.73 3.76
C LEU A 125 -16.89 12.35 2.43
N ILE A 126 -16.95 11.58 1.35
CA ILE A 126 -17.55 12.01 0.09
C ILE A 126 -19.06 12.13 0.26
N GLU A 127 -19.74 11.10 0.79
CA GLU A 127 -21.18 11.06 1.07
C GLU A 127 -21.63 12.17 2.03
N ASP A 128 -20.82 12.44 3.06
CA ASP A 128 -21.05 13.55 4.01
C ASP A 128 -20.71 14.94 3.40
N HIS A 129 -20.33 15.03 2.13
CA HIS A 129 -19.89 16.25 1.45
C HIS A 129 -18.73 16.99 2.16
N LYS A 130 -17.91 16.26 2.93
CA LYS A 130 -16.73 16.78 3.61
C LYS A 130 -15.45 16.67 2.75
N LEU A 131 -15.38 15.67 1.89
CA LEU A 131 -14.37 15.52 0.85
C LEU A 131 -15.06 15.76 -0.50
N LYS A 132 -14.57 16.75 -1.24
CA LYS A 132 -15.10 17.12 -2.56
C LYS A 132 -14.15 16.61 -3.65
N PRO A 133 -14.55 15.58 -4.41
CA PRO A 133 -13.63 14.93 -5.36
C PRO A 133 -13.67 15.50 -6.78
N HIS A 134 -14.32 16.66 -7.01
CA HIS A 134 -14.55 17.22 -8.35
C HIS A 134 -13.27 17.69 -9.07
N ASP A 135 -12.18 17.96 -8.34
CA ASP A 135 -10.88 18.36 -8.90
C ASP A 135 -9.88 17.20 -8.93
N VAL A 136 -10.30 15.98 -8.57
CA VAL A 136 -9.43 14.80 -8.57
C VAL A 136 -9.06 14.41 -9.99
N GLN A 137 -7.76 14.37 -10.26
CA GLN A 137 -7.18 14.01 -11.56
C GLN A 137 -6.64 12.59 -11.58
N THR A 138 -6.32 12.03 -10.38
CA THR A 138 -5.72 10.70 -10.27
C THR A 138 -6.26 9.96 -9.04
N VAL A 139 -6.64 8.70 -9.24
CA VAL A 139 -6.94 7.76 -8.15
C VAL A 139 -6.00 6.57 -8.25
N ILE A 140 -5.26 6.29 -7.17
CA ILE A 140 -4.40 5.12 -7.04
C ILE A 140 -5.06 4.13 -6.08
N VAL A 141 -5.11 2.87 -6.47
CA VAL A 141 -5.58 1.73 -5.68
C VAL A 141 -4.38 0.84 -5.43
N ASP A 142 -3.80 0.92 -4.23
CA ASP A 142 -2.66 0.09 -3.83
C ASP A 142 -3.15 -1.20 -3.17
N GLU A 143 -2.44 -2.32 -3.37
CA GLU A 143 -2.89 -3.69 -3.05
C GLU A 143 -4.29 -3.95 -3.64
N ALA A 144 -4.40 -3.75 -4.96
CA ALA A 144 -5.67 -3.79 -5.69
C ALA A 144 -6.31 -5.18 -5.70
N ASP A 145 -5.52 -6.25 -5.53
CA ASP A 145 -6.01 -7.62 -5.31
C ASP A 145 -6.87 -7.72 -4.03
N ASP A 146 -6.46 -7.11 -2.93
CA ASP A 146 -7.24 -7.08 -1.68
C ASP A 146 -8.43 -6.11 -1.75
N LEU A 147 -8.26 -4.95 -2.40
CA LEU A 147 -9.26 -3.88 -2.43
C LEU A 147 -10.41 -4.13 -3.40
N LEU A 148 -10.16 -4.89 -4.46
CA LEU A 148 -11.18 -5.20 -5.47
C LEU A 148 -11.89 -6.53 -5.20
N GLU A 149 -12.04 -6.89 -3.93
CA GLU A 149 -12.79 -8.05 -3.47
C GLU A 149 -13.86 -7.66 -2.43
N GLY A 150 -14.99 -8.37 -2.42
CA GLY A 150 -16.05 -8.23 -1.41
C GLY A 150 -16.55 -6.80 -1.21
N GLU A 151 -16.78 -6.41 0.04
CA GLU A 151 -17.34 -5.10 0.42
C GLU A 151 -16.40 -3.92 0.07
N THR A 152 -15.10 -4.14 0.04
CA THR A 152 -14.13 -3.11 -0.31
C THR A 152 -14.21 -2.73 -1.78
N PHE A 153 -14.55 -3.68 -2.66
CA PHE A 153 -14.77 -3.42 -4.08
C PHE A 153 -15.88 -2.40 -4.31
N ASP A 154 -17.03 -2.57 -3.66
CA ASP A 154 -18.15 -1.65 -3.80
C ASP A 154 -17.79 -0.24 -3.35
N ALA A 155 -17.04 -0.11 -2.26
CA ALA A 155 -16.58 1.19 -1.78
C ALA A 155 -15.59 1.86 -2.76
N VAL A 156 -14.61 1.12 -3.31
CA VAL A 156 -13.68 1.64 -4.32
C VAL A 156 -14.43 2.04 -5.59
N ARG A 157 -15.35 1.21 -6.05
CA ARG A 157 -16.18 1.50 -7.23
C ARG A 157 -16.99 2.77 -7.02
N THR A 158 -17.61 2.94 -5.86
CA THR A 158 -18.39 4.14 -5.55
C THR A 158 -17.52 5.38 -5.47
N ILE A 159 -16.29 5.30 -4.91
CA ILE A 159 -15.32 6.40 -4.94
C ILE A 159 -15.04 6.81 -6.40
N LEU A 160 -14.73 5.83 -7.27
CA LEU A 160 -14.42 6.08 -8.69
C LEU A 160 -15.61 6.64 -9.48
N GLN A 161 -16.84 6.36 -9.07
CA GLN A 161 -18.06 6.96 -9.67
C GLN A 161 -18.29 8.42 -9.24
N ASN A 162 -17.67 8.86 -8.14
CA ASN A 162 -17.81 10.23 -7.61
C ASN A 162 -16.70 11.19 -8.04
N VAL A 163 -15.67 10.71 -8.72
CA VAL A 163 -14.61 11.54 -9.33
C VAL A 163 -14.95 11.88 -10.80
N PRO A 164 -14.27 12.84 -11.43
CA PRO A 164 -14.48 13.15 -12.84
C PRO A 164 -14.28 11.92 -13.77
N SER A 165 -15.03 11.87 -14.87
CA SER A 165 -14.98 10.76 -15.85
C SER A 165 -13.59 10.57 -16.50
N GLU A 166 -12.83 11.66 -16.63
CA GLU A 166 -11.49 11.67 -17.23
C GLU A 166 -10.38 11.38 -16.20
N VAL A 167 -10.74 10.90 -14.99
CA VAL A 167 -9.76 10.59 -13.94
C VAL A 167 -8.80 9.49 -14.40
N GLN A 168 -7.52 9.72 -14.16
CA GLN A 168 -6.51 8.68 -14.30
C GLN A 168 -6.65 7.66 -13.18
N MET A 169 -6.60 6.36 -13.49
CA MET A 169 -6.64 5.27 -12.52
C MET A 169 -5.33 4.50 -12.52
N GLY A 170 -4.74 4.31 -11.33
CA GLY A 170 -3.58 3.44 -11.15
C GLY A 170 -3.94 2.29 -10.20
N PHE A 171 -3.86 1.07 -10.68
CA PHE A 171 -4.06 -0.14 -9.87
C PHE A 171 -2.71 -0.82 -9.66
N PHE A 172 -2.34 -1.08 -8.41
CA PHE A 172 -1.06 -1.72 -8.08
C PHE A 172 -1.30 -2.97 -7.24
N SER A 173 -0.67 -4.07 -7.62
CA SER A 173 -0.86 -5.36 -6.96
C SER A 173 0.40 -6.24 -7.04
N ALA A 174 0.54 -7.18 -6.10
CA ALA A 174 1.54 -8.23 -6.18
C ALA A 174 1.00 -9.46 -6.92
N THR A 175 -0.31 -9.67 -6.89
CA THR A 175 -0.98 -10.81 -7.53
C THR A 175 -1.99 -10.33 -8.57
N GLU A 176 -2.33 -11.20 -9.50
CA GLU A 176 -3.34 -10.92 -10.52
C GLU A 176 -4.60 -11.72 -10.21
N THR A 177 -5.69 -11.02 -9.98
CA THR A 177 -7.01 -11.60 -9.76
C THR A 177 -7.89 -11.47 -11.02
N PRO A 178 -8.95 -12.27 -11.17
CA PRO A 178 -9.83 -12.17 -12.34
C PRO A 178 -10.38 -10.75 -12.57
N ILE A 179 -10.66 -9.99 -11.51
CA ILE A 179 -11.17 -8.63 -11.64
C ILE A 179 -10.13 -7.67 -12.23
N LEU A 180 -8.85 -7.88 -11.92
CA LEU A 180 -7.75 -7.07 -12.46
C LEU A 180 -7.53 -7.29 -13.96
N THR A 181 -7.97 -8.41 -14.50
CA THR A 181 -7.92 -8.66 -15.95
C THR A 181 -9.07 -8.00 -16.72
N GLU A 182 -10.10 -7.50 -16.02
CA GLU A 182 -11.31 -6.92 -16.61
C GLU A 182 -11.56 -5.47 -16.16
N LEU A 183 -10.52 -4.72 -15.76
CA LEU A 183 -10.65 -3.36 -15.20
C LEU A 183 -11.42 -2.41 -16.11
N GLU A 184 -11.18 -2.45 -17.43
CA GLU A 184 -11.90 -1.63 -18.40
C GLU A 184 -13.42 -1.88 -18.37
N LYS A 185 -13.82 -3.13 -18.23
CA LYS A 185 -15.24 -3.53 -18.13
C LYS A 185 -15.89 -2.98 -16.85
N TRP A 186 -15.13 -2.94 -15.75
CA TRP A 186 -15.65 -2.52 -14.45
C TRP A 186 -15.67 -0.99 -14.28
N PHE A 187 -14.68 -0.30 -14.85
CA PHE A 187 -14.46 1.13 -14.61
C PHE A 187 -14.59 2.00 -15.86
N GLY A 188 -14.82 1.39 -17.04
CA GLY A 188 -15.11 2.11 -18.28
C GLY A 188 -13.94 2.88 -18.89
N THR A 189 -12.71 2.67 -18.37
CA THR A 189 -11.50 3.37 -18.82
C THR A 189 -10.47 2.34 -19.27
N PRO A 190 -9.85 2.49 -20.46
CA PRO A 190 -8.74 1.64 -20.88
C PRO A 190 -7.58 1.69 -19.88
N VAL A 191 -7.05 0.53 -19.50
CA VAL A 191 -5.97 0.40 -18.52
C VAL A 191 -4.80 -0.33 -19.16
N THR A 192 -3.64 0.32 -19.21
CA THR A 192 -2.40 -0.30 -19.72
C THR A 192 -1.85 -1.26 -18.68
N ARG A 193 -1.74 -2.56 -19.02
CA ARG A 193 -1.16 -3.58 -18.15
C ARG A 193 0.37 -3.55 -18.24
N ILE A 194 1.01 -3.38 -17.11
CA ILE A 194 2.47 -3.38 -16.91
C ILE A 194 2.81 -4.45 -15.87
N ASP A 195 3.41 -5.54 -16.31
CA ASP A 195 3.76 -6.69 -15.47
C ASP A 195 5.27 -6.92 -15.47
N VAL A 196 5.89 -6.73 -14.31
CA VAL A 196 7.33 -6.89 -14.15
C VAL A 196 7.68 -8.03 -13.18
N ARG A 197 6.71 -8.86 -12.79
CA ARG A 197 6.92 -9.93 -11.79
C ARG A 197 8.01 -10.91 -12.17
N ASP A 198 8.17 -11.22 -13.45
CA ASP A 198 9.15 -12.17 -13.94
C ASP A 198 10.57 -11.59 -14.06
N ILE A 199 10.69 -10.26 -14.13
CA ILE A 199 11.97 -9.57 -14.31
C ILE A 199 12.42 -8.80 -13.05
N ASP A 200 11.57 -8.70 -12.05
CA ASP A 200 11.88 -7.99 -10.80
C ASP A 200 12.56 -8.91 -9.79
N HIS A 201 13.85 -8.75 -9.63
CA HIS A 201 14.69 -9.50 -8.69
C HIS A 201 15.11 -8.66 -7.46
N THR A 202 14.41 -7.56 -7.17
CA THR A 202 14.75 -6.65 -6.04
C THR A 202 14.73 -7.32 -4.67
N GLN A 203 13.96 -8.40 -4.51
CA GLN A 203 13.91 -9.18 -3.27
C GLN A 203 15.09 -10.16 -3.08
N GLY A 204 15.93 -10.35 -4.09
CA GLY A 204 16.96 -11.37 -4.07
C GLY A 204 16.42 -12.80 -4.18
N GLU A 205 17.32 -13.78 -3.98
CA GLU A 205 16.97 -15.21 -4.08
C GLU A 205 16.21 -15.67 -2.83
N VAL A 206 14.97 -16.12 -2.98
CA VAL A 206 14.15 -16.67 -1.90
C VAL A 206 14.06 -18.20 -2.07
N ARG A 207 14.37 -18.95 -1.01
CA ARG A 207 14.21 -20.41 -0.98
C ARG A 207 12.98 -20.79 -0.20
N HIS A 208 12.05 -21.46 -0.84
CA HIS A 208 10.86 -22.01 -0.21
C HIS A 208 11.10 -23.47 0.18
N GLY A 209 10.80 -23.81 1.43
CA GLY A 209 10.84 -25.17 1.92
C GLY A 209 9.53 -25.56 2.60
N LEU A 210 9.02 -26.75 2.30
CA LEU A 210 7.88 -27.33 3.00
C LEU A 210 8.38 -28.34 4.02
N LEU A 211 7.96 -28.18 5.28
CA LEU A 211 8.23 -29.13 6.36
C LEU A 211 6.92 -29.62 6.95
N GLU A 212 6.59 -30.88 6.67
CA GLU A 212 5.42 -31.52 7.26
C GLU A 212 5.73 -31.98 8.70
N VAL A 213 5.03 -31.39 9.66
CA VAL A 213 5.20 -31.70 11.09
C VAL A 213 3.84 -31.83 11.76
N GLY A 214 3.63 -32.91 12.48
CA GLY A 214 2.43 -33.08 13.30
C GLY A 214 2.28 -31.92 14.34
N ASN A 215 1.04 -31.52 14.61
CA ASN A 215 0.73 -30.33 15.42
C ASN A 215 1.44 -30.31 16.78
N LEU A 216 1.56 -31.46 17.47
CA LEU A 216 2.24 -31.56 18.78
C LEU A 216 3.77 -31.35 18.70
N LYS A 217 4.37 -31.47 17.50
CA LYS A 217 5.82 -31.36 17.31
C LYS A 217 6.24 -29.99 16.77
N LYS A 218 5.31 -29.12 16.37
CA LYS A 218 5.62 -27.84 15.73
C LYS A 218 6.47 -26.91 16.62
N ALA A 219 6.09 -26.72 17.87
CA ALA A 219 6.85 -25.87 18.80
C ALA A 219 8.27 -26.40 19.05
N GLY A 220 8.42 -27.74 19.22
CA GLY A 220 9.72 -28.37 19.38
C GLY A 220 10.62 -28.27 18.16
N MET A 221 10.04 -28.34 16.95
CA MET A 221 10.77 -28.13 15.69
C MET A 221 11.23 -26.69 15.56
N LEU A 222 10.36 -25.73 15.86
CA LEU A 222 10.74 -24.31 15.90
C LEU A 222 11.87 -24.04 16.89
N GLY A 223 11.79 -24.64 18.10
CA GLY A 223 12.88 -24.57 19.08
C GLY A 223 14.22 -25.11 18.56
N LYS A 224 14.20 -26.22 17.78
CA LYS A 224 15.43 -26.72 17.14
C LYS A 224 15.98 -25.73 16.09
N LEU A 225 15.12 -25.08 15.32
CA LEU A 225 15.56 -24.07 14.35
C LEU A 225 16.24 -22.87 15.03
N THR A 226 15.80 -22.48 16.23
CA THR A 226 16.43 -21.35 16.96
C THR A 226 17.85 -21.66 17.44
N SER A 227 18.26 -22.94 17.44
CA SER A 227 19.63 -23.34 17.77
C SER A 227 20.62 -23.13 16.60
N VAL A 228 20.12 -22.80 15.40
CA VAL A 228 20.95 -22.46 14.26
C VAL A 228 21.62 -21.11 14.49
N LYS A 229 22.93 -21.04 14.27
CA LYS A 229 23.71 -19.80 14.46
C LYS A 229 23.14 -18.66 13.59
N GLN A 230 22.94 -17.50 14.20
CA GLN A 230 22.38 -16.30 13.56
C GLN A 230 20.92 -16.46 13.06
N PHE A 231 20.17 -17.44 13.57
CA PHE A 231 18.77 -17.61 13.21
C PHE A 231 17.93 -16.41 13.64
N LYS A 232 17.25 -15.80 12.69
CA LYS A 232 16.24 -14.75 12.91
C LYS A 232 15.01 -15.13 12.10
N ALA A 233 13.84 -15.15 12.73
CA ALA A 233 12.62 -15.54 12.05
C ALA A 233 11.41 -14.71 12.49
N LEU A 234 10.51 -14.47 11.56
CA LEU A 234 9.12 -14.12 11.81
C LEU A 234 8.27 -15.37 11.64
N VAL A 235 7.46 -15.70 12.64
CA VAL A 235 6.62 -16.89 12.64
C VAL A 235 5.16 -16.47 12.67
N PHE A 236 4.41 -16.85 11.65
CA PHE A 236 3.00 -16.52 11.53
C PHE A 236 2.12 -17.67 11.99
N PHE A 237 1.00 -17.34 12.64
CA PHE A 237 0.01 -18.29 13.14
C PHE A 237 -1.38 -17.90 12.69
N ASN A 238 -2.16 -18.89 12.27
CA ASN A 238 -3.58 -18.67 11.90
C ASN A 238 -4.49 -18.47 13.12
N HIS A 239 -4.03 -18.84 14.33
CA HIS A 239 -4.83 -18.74 15.55
C HIS A 239 -4.00 -18.18 16.71
N VAL A 240 -4.58 -17.22 17.45
CA VAL A 240 -3.95 -16.60 18.63
C VAL A 240 -3.62 -17.64 19.71
N GLY A 241 -4.48 -18.67 19.89
CA GLY A 241 -4.22 -19.75 20.83
C GLY A 241 -2.93 -20.51 20.54
N SER A 242 -2.68 -20.84 19.26
CA SER A 242 -1.45 -21.52 18.81
C SER A 242 -0.21 -20.65 19.02
N LEU A 243 -0.33 -19.34 18.76
CA LEU A 243 0.73 -18.37 19.04
C LEU A 243 1.10 -18.36 20.51
N GLN A 244 0.10 -18.25 21.41
CA GLN A 244 0.34 -18.19 22.87
C GLN A 244 0.94 -19.49 23.42
N GLN A 245 0.46 -20.65 22.97
CA GLN A 245 1.03 -21.96 23.34
C GLN A 245 2.49 -22.07 22.90
N THR A 246 2.79 -21.71 21.66
CA THR A 246 4.16 -21.76 21.12
C THR A 246 5.07 -20.76 21.84
N LYS A 247 4.60 -19.55 22.14
CA LYS A 247 5.32 -18.56 22.95
C LYS A 247 5.68 -19.15 24.31
N SER A 248 4.70 -19.68 25.05
CA SER A 248 4.90 -20.25 26.38
C SER A 248 5.91 -21.40 26.34
N TRP A 249 5.81 -22.27 25.34
CA TRP A 249 6.75 -23.37 25.16
C TRP A 249 8.17 -22.88 24.91
N LEU A 250 8.39 -21.91 24.00
CA LEU A 250 9.70 -21.33 23.69
C LEU A 250 10.32 -20.63 24.89
N MET A 251 9.53 -19.82 25.62
CA MET A 251 9.99 -19.15 26.85
C MET A 251 10.41 -20.16 27.94
N HIS A 252 9.66 -21.25 28.12
CA HIS A 252 10.01 -22.33 29.03
C HIS A 252 11.35 -22.98 28.67
N HIS A 253 11.71 -22.99 27.38
CA HIS A 253 12.99 -23.52 26.89
C HIS A 253 14.04 -22.42 26.70
N HIS A 254 13.88 -21.28 27.38
CA HIS A 254 14.83 -20.14 27.38
C HIS A 254 15.11 -19.53 25.99
N VAL A 255 14.18 -19.66 25.04
CA VAL A 255 14.27 -18.99 23.74
C VAL A 255 13.62 -17.61 23.83
N PRO A 256 14.37 -16.51 23.61
CA PRO A 256 13.81 -15.16 23.64
C PRO A 256 12.87 -14.94 22.47
N VAL A 257 11.61 -14.59 22.73
CA VAL A 257 10.59 -14.34 21.71
C VAL A 257 9.76 -13.12 22.05
N ALA A 258 9.44 -12.32 21.04
CA ALA A 258 8.41 -11.29 21.11
C ALA A 258 7.18 -11.75 20.32
N THR A 259 5.99 -11.33 20.71
CA THR A 259 4.76 -11.67 20.01
C THR A 259 3.95 -10.42 19.71
N LEU A 260 3.30 -10.42 18.56
CA LEU A 260 2.32 -9.42 18.15
C LEU A 260 0.98 -10.11 17.89
N SER A 261 -0.10 -9.57 18.42
CA SER A 261 -1.46 -10.02 18.12
C SER A 261 -2.40 -8.82 18.19
N ALA A 262 -3.56 -8.91 17.50
CA ALA A 262 -4.53 -7.81 17.40
C ALA A 262 -5.00 -7.24 18.75
N ASN A 263 -4.91 -8.04 19.84
CA ASN A 263 -5.34 -7.64 21.18
C ASN A 263 -4.20 -7.07 22.05
N GLN A 264 -2.98 -6.95 21.53
CA GLN A 264 -1.88 -6.34 22.27
C GLN A 264 -1.82 -4.86 21.94
N ARG A 265 -2.01 -4.00 22.98
CA ARG A 265 -1.69 -2.57 22.85
C ARG A 265 -0.19 -2.44 22.58
N GLN A 266 0.17 -1.61 21.60
CA GLN A 266 1.55 -1.17 21.42
C GLN A 266 1.95 -0.44 22.72
N THR A 267 2.89 -1.02 23.44
CA THR A 267 3.57 -0.37 24.58
C THR A 267 4.78 0.36 24.07
#